data_86b7857aa5537117a9377b3fac739066
#
_entry.id   86b7857aa5537117a9377b3fac739066
#
_cell.length_a   1.000
_cell.length_b   1.000
_cell.length_c   1.000
_cell.angle_alpha   90.00
_cell.angle_beta   90.00
_cell.angle_gamma   90.00
#
_symmetry.space_group_name_H-M   'P 1'
#
loop_
_entity.id
_entity.type
_entity.pdbx_description
1 polymer ?
#
loop_
_entity_poly.entity_id
_entity_poly.type
_entity_poly.pdbx_seq_one_letter_code
_entity_poly.pdbx_strand_id
1 'polypeptide(L)'
;KVNPSGRLAETYPISYEQTPAYRYYPSNEKTSEYRESVYVGYRYYDTSKVRVQYPFGFGLSYTEFTYSDLIIEEDGIKVSVTNTGDRDGAEVVQMYVGLPNAIVFRPEKELKGFVKVYLKAGESRQLRIPFDDKTFRYWNIKTGQWEIETGTYQIMVGASVADIRLTGMTERIGNSKGYPYNPAKMPYYYTGIVQKISDEEFRELLGHEIPNGRWSGNLEINDAICQMYYAKSRLARLIYRYLTKMKKKSEAQGKPDLNILFIYNMPFRGIAKMTGGAVSMEMVYGIVDAVNGHFMLGVKKVVGGYFRNRRNNKKYEKLLKGAGGKCR
;
A
#
# COMPACT_ATOMS: atom_id res chain seq x y z
N LYS A 1 31.05 17.99 7.61
CA LYS A 1 29.67 17.58 7.99
C LYS A 1 28.75 17.91 6.82
N VAL A 2 27.76 17.08 6.55
CA VAL A 2 26.86 17.24 5.42
C VAL A 2 25.54 17.86 5.91
N ASN A 3 25.01 18.87 5.16
CA ASN A 3 23.70 19.43 5.41
C ASN A 3 22.61 18.37 5.06
N PRO A 4 21.65 18.07 5.95
CA PRO A 4 20.58 17.13 5.64
C PRO A 4 19.70 17.65 4.49
N SER A 5 19.28 16.74 3.62
CA SER A 5 18.45 17.09 2.46
C SER A 5 17.46 15.97 2.09
N GLY A 6 17.24 15.05 3.03
CA GLY A 6 16.19 14.03 2.92
C GLY A 6 14.80 14.62 3.11
N ARG A 7 13.82 13.99 2.47
CA ARG A 7 12.39 14.31 2.66
C ARG A 7 11.64 13.02 2.98
N LEU A 8 10.66 13.11 3.87
CA LEU A 8 9.83 11.98 4.22
C LEU A 8 8.96 11.57 3.02
N ALA A 9 9.04 10.31 2.64
CA ALA A 9 8.21 9.72 1.59
C ALA A 9 6.86 9.21 2.13
N GLU A 10 6.58 9.43 3.41
CA GLU A 10 5.36 9.01 4.11
C GLU A 10 4.87 10.12 5.02
N THR A 11 3.60 10.03 5.41
CA THR A 11 3.02 10.86 6.46
C THR A 11 3.06 10.09 7.78
N TYR A 12 3.49 10.74 8.85
CA TYR A 12 3.50 10.17 10.20
C TYR A 12 2.29 10.68 10.98
N PRO A 13 1.27 9.85 11.23
CA PRO A 13 0.14 10.24 12.07
C PRO A 13 0.57 10.39 13.52
N ILE A 14 -0.23 11.09 14.34
CA ILE A 14 0.00 11.23 15.78
C ILE A 14 -0.36 9.92 16.50
N SER A 15 -1.40 9.21 16.02
CA SER A 15 -1.81 7.92 16.59
C SER A 15 -2.32 6.96 15.51
N TYR A 16 -2.38 5.67 15.84
CA TYR A 16 -2.87 4.63 14.95
C TYR A 16 -4.35 4.82 14.57
N GLU A 17 -5.16 5.32 15.50
CA GLU A 17 -6.59 5.58 15.31
C GLU A 17 -6.88 6.63 14.20
N GLN A 18 -5.88 7.46 13.89
CA GLN A 18 -5.98 8.47 12.84
C GLN A 18 -5.71 7.92 11.44
N THR A 19 -5.30 6.66 11.32
CA THR A 19 -5.05 6.08 9.99
C THR A 19 -6.35 5.85 9.23
N PRO A 20 -6.38 6.01 7.89
CA PRO A 20 -7.60 5.91 7.10
C PRO A 20 -8.26 4.52 7.23
N ALA A 21 -7.47 3.47 7.34
CA ALA A 21 -7.94 2.09 7.43
C ALA A 21 -8.27 1.61 8.85
N TYR A 22 -8.08 2.44 9.89
CA TYR A 22 -8.19 2.00 11.29
C TYR A 22 -9.47 1.22 11.62
N ARG A 23 -10.64 1.68 11.12
CA ARG A 23 -11.91 1.03 11.39
C ARG A 23 -12.15 -0.25 10.60
N TYR A 24 -11.41 -0.45 9.53
CA TYR A 24 -11.61 -1.52 8.54
C TYR A 24 -10.47 -2.53 8.55
N TYR A 25 -9.45 -2.35 9.41
CA TYR A 25 -8.31 -3.25 9.56
C TYR A 25 -8.10 -3.67 11.03
N PRO A 26 -7.91 -4.96 11.32
CA PRO A 26 -7.99 -6.08 10.41
C PRO A 26 -9.42 -6.29 9.94
N SER A 27 -9.56 -6.65 8.67
CA SER A 27 -10.86 -6.85 8.05
C SER A 27 -11.48 -8.20 8.41
N ASN A 28 -12.37 -8.72 7.57
CA ASN A 28 -12.99 -10.02 7.75
C ASN A 28 -12.00 -11.18 7.50
N GLU A 29 -12.42 -12.42 7.79
CA GLU A 29 -11.58 -13.63 7.70
C GLU A 29 -11.09 -13.91 6.28
N LYS A 30 -11.87 -13.58 5.26
CA LYS A 30 -11.59 -13.84 3.83
C LYS A 30 -11.37 -12.59 3.01
N THR A 31 -11.83 -11.43 3.46
CA THR A 31 -11.82 -10.20 2.68
C THR A 31 -11.16 -9.07 3.44
N SER A 32 -10.47 -8.20 2.72
CA SER A 32 -10.02 -6.90 3.21
C SER A 32 -10.75 -5.81 2.44
N GLU A 33 -11.33 -4.86 3.17
CA GLU A 33 -12.10 -3.76 2.60
C GLU A 33 -11.23 -2.50 2.55
N TYR A 34 -10.89 -2.07 1.34
CA TYR A 34 -10.12 -0.84 1.11
C TYR A 34 -11.07 0.33 0.90
N ARG A 35 -11.86 0.64 1.94
CA ARG A 35 -12.87 1.69 1.88
C ARG A 35 -12.28 3.07 1.65
N GLU A 36 -11.04 3.27 2.03
CA GLU A 36 -10.31 4.52 1.82
C GLU A 36 -10.07 4.86 0.35
N SER A 37 -10.14 3.88 -0.57
CA SER A 37 -9.97 4.09 -2.01
C SER A 37 -8.68 4.87 -2.32
N VAL A 38 -8.76 6.04 -2.96
CA VAL A 38 -7.61 6.89 -3.31
C VAL A 38 -7.03 7.68 -2.13
N TYR A 39 -7.73 7.68 -0.99
CA TYR A 39 -7.34 8.46 0.19
C TYR A 39 -6.35 7.69 1.08
N VAL A 40 -5.14 7.47 0.59
CA VAL A 40 -4.04 6.83 1.31
C VAL A 40 -2.90 7.81 1.59
N GLY A 41 -2.23 7.66 2.73
CA GLY A 41 -1.13 8.54 3.12
C GLY A 41 -1.55 10.02 3.15
N TYR A 42 -0.70 10.91 2.63
CA TYR A 42 -0.95 12.35 2.63
C TYR A 42 -2.26 12.76 1.91
N ARG A 43 -2.69 11.98 0.92
CA ARG A 43 -3.95 12.24 0.20
C ARG A 43 -5.14 12.23 1.15
N TYR A 44 -5.14 11.32 2.13
CA TYR A 44 -6.13 11.28 3.19
C TYR A 44 -5.95 12.43 4.18
N TYR A 45 -4.78 12.50 4.83
CA TYR A 45 -4.56 13.43 5.93
C TYR A 45 -4.75 14.88 5.52
N ASP A 46 -4.29 15.22 4.32
CA ASP A 46 -4.41 16.57 3.78
C ASP A 46 -5.86 16.92 3.37
N THR A 47 -6.55 16.03 2.66
CA THR A 47 -7.94 16.24 2.24
C THR A 47 -8.90 16.28 3.44
N SER A 48 -8.76 15.35 4.38
CA SER A 48 -9.61 15.25 5.58
C SER A 48 -9.19 16.21 6.68
N LYS A 49 -8.15 17.05 6.47
CA LYS A 49 -7.60 18.00 7.45
C LYS A 49 -7.23 17.37 8.80
N VAL A 50 -6.73 16.14 8.76
CA VAL A 50 -6.27 15.41 9.94
C VAL A 50 -4.86 15.88 10.31
N ARG A 51 -4.70 16.35 11.54
CA ARG A 51 -3.39 16.78 12.05
C ARG A 51 -2.45 15.57 12.14
N VAL A 52 -1.20 15.77 11.68
CA VAL A 52 -0.15 14.74 11.66
C VAL A 52 1.08 15.17 12.42
N GLN A 53 1.91 14.24 12.83
CA GLN A 53 3.19 14.52 13.50
C GLN A 53 4.20 15.08 12.49
N TYR A 54 4.34 14.42 11.33
CA TYR A 54 5.16 14.90 10.22
C TYR A 54 4.41 14.70 8.90
N PRO A 55 4.24 15.77 8.09
CA PRO A 55 3.59 15.65 6.79
C PRO A 55 4.49 14.96 5.76
N PHE A 56 3.89 14.45 4.71
CA PHE A 56 4.61 13.98 3.53
C PHE A 56 5.49 15.10 2.93
N GLY A 57 6.69 14.75 2.53
CA GLY A 57 7.66 15.70 1.98
C GLY A 57 8.42 16.51 3.03
N PHE A 58 8.10 16.38 4.33
CA PHE A 58 8.80 17.10 5.39
C PHE A 58 10.29 16.73 5.47
N GLY A 59 11.10 17.73 5.77
CA GLY A 59 12.54 17.53 6.05
C GLY A 59 13.17 18.77 6.63
N LEU A 60 14.29 18.60 7.29
CA LEU A 60 15.08 19.68 7.92
C LEU A 60 16.29 20.04 7.06
N SER A 61 16.77 21.26 7.22
CA SER A 61 18.02 21.76 6.65
C SER A 61 18.68 22.72 7.63
N TYR A 62 19.99 22.92 7.51
CA TYR A 62 20.74 23.95 8.23
C TYR A 62 20.83 25.26 7.44
N THR A 63 20.13 25.37 6.33
CA THR A 63 19.97 26.56 5.51
C THR A 63 18.52 26.78 5.14
N GLU A 64 18.21 27.94 4.61
CA GLU A 64 16.84 28.32 4.22
C GLU A 64 16.74 28.51 2.71
N PHE A 65 15.56 28.24 2.17
CA PHE A 65 15.30 28.40 0.75
C PHE A 65 14.04 29.24 0.54
N THR A 66 14.06 30.14 -0.42
CA THR A 66 12.88 30.90 -0.88
C THR A 66 12.53 30.50 -2.30
N TYR A 67 11.24 30.59 -2.63
CA TYR A 67 10.70 30.28 -3.94
C TYR A 67 10.06 31.53 -4.55
N SER A 68 10.29 31.76 -5.85
CA SER A 68 9.72 32.90 -6.59
C SER A 68 9.44 32.51 -8.04
N ASP A 69 8.85 33.44 -8.78
CA ASP A 69 8.72 33.43 -10.25
C ASP A 69 8.09 32.13 -10.77
N LEU A 70 6.96 31.71 -10.20
CA LEU A 70 6.21 30.57 -10.76
C LEU A 70 5.62 30.95 -12.12
N ILE A 71 6.10 30.28 -13.16
CA ILE A 71 5.60 30.37 -14.54
C ILE A 71 4.99 29.02 -14.89
N ILE A 72 3.72 29.02 -15.28
CA ILE A 72 3.03 27.82 -15.75
C ILE A 72 3.00 27.87 -17.29
N GLU A 73 3.65 26.89 -17.91
CA GLU A 73 3.70 26.70 -19.36
C GLU A 73 2.74 25.57 -19.79
N GLU A 74 2.59 25.36 -21.06
CA GLU A 74 1.71 24.28 -21.59
C GLU A 74 2.17 22.89 -21.13
N ASP A 75 3.49 22.68 -21.08
CA ASP A 75 4.14 21.38 -20.86
C ASP A 75 4.92 21.30 -19.53
N GLY A 76 4.71 22.22 -18.60
CA GLY A 76 5.38 22.20 -17.31
C GLY A 76 5.32 23.51 -16.54
N ILE A 77 6.13 23.58 -15.49
CA ILE A 77 6.32 24.80 -14.72
C ILE A 77 7.79 25.18 -14.66
N LYS A 78 8.05 26.49 -14.52
CA LYS A 78 9.34 27.04 -14.09
C LYS A 78 9.17 27.73 -12.75
N VAL A 79 10.16 27.60 -11.87
CA VAL A 79 10.19 28.22 -10.55
C VAL A 79 11.64 28.56 -10.19
N SER A 80 11.85 29.73 -9.60
CA SER A 80 13.14 30.15 -9.07
C SER A 80 13.27 29.73 -7.62
N VAL A 81 14.41 29.13 -7.24
CA VAL A 81 14.73 28.77 -5.86
C VAL A 81 16.05 29.38 -5.47
N THR A 82 16.06 30.07 -4.35
CA THR A 82 17.25 30.75 -3.81
C THR A 82 17.59 30.18 -2.44
N ASN A 83 18.82 29.80 -2.23
CA ASN A 83 19.36 29.52 -0.90
C ASN A 83 19.67 30.83 -0.21
N THR A 84 18.83 31.21 0.75
CA THR A 84 18.92 32.49 1.48
C THR A 84 19.73 32.43 2.78
N GLY A 85 20.17 31.22 3.16
CA GLY A 85 21.01 31.02 4.34
C GLY A 85 22.52 31.11 4.03
N ASP A 86 23.31 30.90 5.05
CA ASP A 86 24.78 31.05 5.05
C ASP A 86 25.54 29.75 4.73
N ARG A 87 24.83 28.68 4.41
CA ARG A 87 25.40 27.34 4.16
C ARG A 87 24.90 26.74 2.86
N ASP A 88 25.76 26.00 2.22
CA ASP A 88 25.36 25.19 1.08
C ASP A 88 24.34 24.12 1.49
N GLY A 89 23.37 23.86 0.62
CA GLY A 89 22.33 22.88 0.90
C GLY A 89 21.61 22.40 -0.35
N ALA A 90 20.82 21.36 -0.17
CA ALA A 90 19.95 20.88 -1.24
C ALA A 90 18.49 20.93 -0.83
N GLU A 91 17.65 21.40 -1.76
CA GLU A 91 16.20 21.48 -1.62
C GLU A 91 15.51 20.47 -2.56
N VAL A 92 14.33 19.98 -2.14
CA VAL A 92 13.45 19.16 -2.98
C VAL A 92 12.18 19.96 -3.23
N VAL A 93 12.11 20.55 -4.40
CA VAL A 93 10.94 21.30 -4.87
C VAL A 93 9.87 20.34 -5.34
N GLN A 94 8.70 20.41 -4.76
CA GLN A 94 7.58 19.48 -4.98
C GLN A 94 6.43 20.21 -5.66
N MET A 95 5.96 19.67 -6.78
CA MET A 95 4.81 20.17 -7.52
C MET A 95 3.59 19.29 -7.25
N TYR A 96 2.56 19.88 -6.69
CA TYR A 96 1.26 19.26 -6.46
C TYR A 96 0.22 19.82 -7.42
N VAL A 97 -0.74 18.98 -7.78
CA VAL A 97 -1.85 19.36 -8.65
C VAL A 97 -3.17 18.98 -7.98
N GLY A 98 -4.10 19.91 -7.95
CA GLY A 98 -5.47 19.70 -7.51
C GLY A 98 -6.49 20.18 -8.54
N LEU A 99 -7.71 19.71 -8.47
CA LEU A 99 -8.83 20.21 -9.26
C LEU A 99 -9.94 20.63 -8.29
N PRO A 100 -10.04 21.92 -7.94
CA PRO A 100 -11.17 22.44 -7.20
C PRO A 100 -12.48 22.16 -7.96
N ASN A 101 -13.54 21.81 -7.23
CA ASN A 101 -14.85 21.48 -7.81
C ASN A 101 -14.85 20.31 -8.81
N ALA A 102 -13.96 19.34 -8.62
CA ALA A 102 -13.93 18.12 -9.42
C ALA A 102 -15.27 17.38 -9.36
N ILE A 103 -15.72 16.86 -10.51
CA ILE A 103 -16.93 16.04 -10.60
C ILE A 103 -16.65 14.61 -10.14
N VAL A 104 -15.41 14.13 -10.34
CA VAL A 104 -14.93 12.84 -9.81
C VAL A 104 -14.22 13.09 -8.51
N PHE A 105 -14.61 12.42 -7.42
CA PHE A 105 -13.93 12.56 -6.14
C PHE A 105 -12.44 12.24 -6.24
N ARG A 106 -11.62 13.06 -5.64
CA ARG A 106 -10.16 12.95 -5.64
C ARG A 106 -9.55 13.65 -4.43
N PRO A 107 -8.29 13.38 -4.10
CA PRO A 107 -7.56 14.15 -3.09
C PRO A 107 -7.50 15.63 -3.46
N GLU A 108 -7.45 16.51 -2.45
CA GLU A 108 -7.33 17.95 -2.64
C GLU A 108 -6.12 18.33 -3.50
N LYS A 109 -5.02 17.60 -3.31
CA LYS A 109 -3.82 17.71 -4.15
C LYS A 109 -3.03 16.42 -4.21
N GLU A 110 -2.34 16.22 -5.30
CA GLU A 110 -1.47 15.07 -5.53
C GLU A 110 -0.10 15.51 -6.03
N LEU A 111 0.97 14.91 -5.50
CA LEU A 111 2.32 15.11 -6.01
C LEU A 111 2.40 14.60 -7.45
N LYS A 112 2.70 15.48 -8.38
CA LYS A 112 2.81 15.16 -9.82
C LYS A 112 4.21 15.35 -10.38
N GLY A 113 5.10 16.00 -9.65
CA GLY A 113 6.49 16.13 -10.03
C GLY A 113 7.34 16.68 -8.90
N PHE A 114 8.64 16.46 -8.96
CA PHE A 114 9.59 17.05 -8.04
C PHE A 114 10.98 17.13 -8.68
N VAL A 115 11.79 18.05 -8.17
CA VAL A 115 13.19 18.16 -8.54
C VAL A 115 14.04 18.45 -7.31
N LYS A 116 15.18 17.79 -7.20
CA LYS A 116 16.18 18.07 -6.16
C LYS A 116 17.29 18.93 -6.74
N VAL A 117 17.57 20.02 -6.07
CA VAL A 117 18.61 20.98 -6.47
C VAL A 117 19.59 21.22 -5.32
N TYR A 118 20.88 21.26 -5.63
CA TYR A 118 21.92 21.71 -4.71
C TYR A 118 22.26 23.15 -5.04
N LEU A 119 22.27 24.01 -4.01
CA LEU A 119 22.56 25.46 -4.11
C LEU A 119 23.63 25.86 -3.08
N LYS A 120 24.59 26.61 -3.52
CA LYS A 120 25.52 27.30 -2.62
C LYS A 120 24.78 28.39 -1.82
N ALA A 121 25.37 28.82 -0.72
CA ALA A 121 24.88 29.99 0.02
C ALA A 121 24.73 31.20 -0.92
N GLY A 122 23.57 31.82 -0.92
CA GLY A 122 23.22 32.95 -1.80
C GLY A 122 22.92 32.57 -3.28
N GLU A 123 23.07 31.29 -3.69
CA GLU A 123 22.81 30.90 -5.07
C GLU A 123 21.32 30.84 -5.36
N SER A 124 20.91 31.36 -6.53
CA SER A 124 19.57 31.22 -7.08
C SER A 124 19.60 30.41 -8.36
N ARG A 125 18.59 29.57 -8.59
CA ARG A 125 18.47 28.77 -9.80
C ARG A 125 17.02 28.63 -10.22
N GLN A 126 16.77 28.82 -11.50
CA GLN A 126 15.50 28.50 -12.12
C GLN A 126 15.44 27.00 -12.42
N LEU A 127 14.36 26.34 -11.97
CA LEU A 127 14.11 24.91 -12.15
C LEU A 127 12.90 24.72 -13.05
N ARG A 128 12.87 23.61 -13.80
CA ARG A 128 11.73 23.19 -14.58
C ARG A 128 11.22 21.84 -14.08
N ILE A 129 9.90 21.74 -13.90
CA ILE A 129 9.21 20.49 -13.60
C ILE A 129 8.22 20.25 -14.75
N PRO A 130 8.43 19.24 -15.60
CA PRO A 130 7.56 18.99 -16.75
C PRO A 130 6.22 18.38 -16.31
N PHE A 131 5.18 18.65 -17.08
CA PHE A 131 3.95 17.86 -17.04
C PHE A 131 4.14 16.60 -17.87
N ASP A 132 3.69 15.49 -17.34
CA ASP A 132 3.65 14.22 -18.05
C ASP A 132 2.19 13.75 -18.26
N ASP A 133 2.01 12.60 -18.87
CA ASP A 133 0.70 11.99 -19.12
C ASP A 133 -0.08 11.67 -17.81
N LYS A 134 0.59 11.67 -16.64
CA LYS A 134 -0.02 11.37 -15.33
C LYS A 134 -0.42 12.62 -14.56
N THR A 135 -0.03 13.79 -15.04
CA THR A 135 -0.18 15.03 -14.26
C THR A 135 -1.63 15.37 -13.96
N PHE A 136 -2.53 15.26 -14.94
CA PHE A 136 -3.93 15.69 -14.82
C PHE A 136 -4.94 14.55 -14.86
N ARG A 137 -4.53 13.33 -15.18
CA ARG A 137 -5.42 12.20 -15.45
C ARG A 137 -6.00 11.56 -14.17
N TYR A 138 -7.16 10.98 -14.31
CA TYR A 138 -7.76 10.03 -13.37
C TYR A 138 -8.16 8.74 -14.10
N TRP A 139 -8.33 7.65 -13.35
CA TRP A 139 -8.83 6.40 -13.91
C TRP A 139 -10.35 6.38 -13.90
N ASN A 140 -10.95 6.24 -15.08
CA ASN A 140 -12.41 6.11 -15.20
C ASN A 140 -12.79 4.62 -15.25
N ILE A 141 -13.45 4.14 -14.21
CA ILE A 141 -13.86 2.71 -14.09
C ILE A 141 -14.95 2.32 -15.10
N LYS A 142 -15.76 3.27 -15.59
CA LYS A 142 -16.80 2.99 -16.61
C LYS A 142 -16.21 2.74 -17.98
N THR A 143 -15.18 3.48 -18.35
CA THR A 143 -14.54 3.37 -19.65
C THR A 143 -13.32 2.45 -19.64
N GLY A 144 -12.77 2.14 -18.45
CA GLY A 144 -11.54 1.38 -18.28
C GLY A 144 -10.31 2.11 -18.85
N GLN A 145 -10.30 3.44 -18.82
CA GLN A 145 -9.25 4.27 -19.41
C GLN A 145 -8.81 5.40 -18.47
N TRP A 146 -7.60 5.91 -18.72
CA TRP A 146 -7.14 7.16 -18.13
C TRP A 146 -7.77 8.32 -18.88
N GLU A 147 -8.42 9.21 -18.15
CA GLU A 147 -9.10 10.38 -18.69
C GLU A 147 -8.70 11.64 -17.93
N ILE A 148 -8.87 12.79 -18.58
CA ILE A 148 -8.67 14.11 -17.99
C ILE A 148 -10.04 14.78 -17.87
N GLU A 149 -10.35 15.29 -16.70
CA GLU A 149 -11.55 16.09 -16.47
C GLU A 149 -11.31 17.53 -16.94
N THR A 150 -12.25 18.09 -17.68
CA THR A 150 -12.17 19.52 -18.08
C THR A 150 -12.32 20.41 -16.85
N GLY A 151 -11.42 21.36 -16.67
CA GLY A 151 -11.50 22.29 -15.54
C GLY A 151 -10.25 23.13 -15.33
N THR A 152 -10.31 24.00 -14.33
CA THR A 152 -9.20 24.85 -13.91
C THR A 152 -8.45 24.15 -12.78
N TYR A 153 -7.29 23.63 -13.10
CA TYR A 153 -6.42 22.92 -12.17
C TYR A 153 -5.55 23.90 -11.39
N GLN A 154 -5.38 23.63 -10.11
CA GLN A 154 -4.47 24.36 -9.23
C GLN A 154 -3.11 23.68 -9.22
N ILE A 155 -2.07 24.43 -9.55
CA ILE A 155 -0.67 24.04 -9.45
C ILE A 155 -0.10 24.63 -8.17
N MET A 156 0.43 23.80 -7.30
CA MET A 156 0.97 24.20 -6.00
C MET A 156 2.42 23.74 -5.92
N VAL A 157 3.32 24.65 -5.56
CA VAL A 157 4.75 24.35 -5.43
C VAL A 157 5.20 24.60 -4.01
N GLY A 158 5.87 23.64 -3.41
CA GLY A 158 6.27 23.72 -2.01
C GLY A 158 7.42 22.79 -1.63
N ALA A 159 7.84 22.90 -0.37
CA ALA A 159 8.87 22.06 0.24
C ALA A 159 8.29 20.79 0.86
N SER A 160 6.97 20.75 1.09
CA SER A 160 6.21 19.57 1.53
C SER A 160 4.73 19.76 1.20
N VAL A 161 3.91 18.73 1.42
CA VAL A 161 2.45 18.84 1.23
C VAL A 161 1.80 19.91 2.13
N ALA A 162 2.40 20.20 3.27
CA ALA A 162 1.94 21.20 4.24
C ALA A 162 2.65 22.56 4.11
N ASP A 163 3.75 22.65 3.36
CA ASP A 163 4.52 23.88 3.13
C ASP A 163 4.45 24.25 1.64
N ILE A 164 3.28 24.71 1.22
CA ILE A 164 3.06 25.26 -0.14
C ILE A 164 3.45 26.73 -0.14
N ARG A 165 4.33 27.12 -1.05
CA ARG A 165 4.93 28.46 -1.13
C ARG A 165 4.42 29.26 -2.32
N LEU A 166 4.12 28.60 -3.43
CA LEU A 166 3.62 29.25 -4.63
C LEU A 166 2.42 28.48 -5.16
N THR A 167 1.46 29.21 -5.72
CA THR A 167 0.25 28.64 -6.31
C THR A 167 -0.10 29.38 -7.58
N GLY A 168 -0.56 28.64 -8.59
CA GLY A 168 -1.09 29.18 -9.83
C GLY A 168 -2.19 28.30 -10.40
N MET A 169 -2.83 28.73 -11.46
CA MET A 169 -3.95 28.03 -12.09
C MET A 169 -3.65 27.76 -13.56
N THR A 170 -4.16 26.63 -14.07
CA THR A 170 -4.08 26.30 -15.50
C THR A 170 -5.38 25.61 -15.95
N GLU A 171 -5.88 26.01 -17.09
CA GLU A 171 -7.05 25.36 -17.68
C GLU A 171 -6.63 24.14 -18.49
N ARG A 172 -7.42 23.08 -18.42
CA ARG A 172 -7.28 21.89 -19.24
C ARG A 172 -8.61 21.48 -19.84
N ILE A 173 -8.63 21.27 -21.14
CA ILE A 173 -9.73 20.65 -21.84
C ILE A 173 -9.52 19.14 -21.73
N GLY A 174 -10.44 18.47 -21.08
CA GLY A 174 -10.37 17.04 -20.84
C GLY A 174 -11.01 16.21 -21.94
N ASN A 175 -10.96 14.89 -21.74
CA ASN A 175 -11.52 13.91 -22.66
C ASN A 175 -12.49 12.95 -21.98
N SER A 176 -12.99 13.32 -20.78
CA SER A 176 -13.91 12.47 -20.01
C SER A 176 -15.20 12.16 -20.78
N LYS A 177 -15.54 10.87 -20.85
CA LYS A 177 -16.72 10.34 -21.56
C LYS A 177 -17.85 9.94 -20.60
N GLY A 178 -17.97 10.61 -19.49
CA GLY A 178 -18.97 10.34 -18.46
C GLY A 178 -18.35 10.07 -17.10
N TYR A 179 -19.10 10.39 -16.07
CA TYR A 179 -18.57 10.30 -14.71
C TYR A 179 -18.87 8.94 -14.08
N PRO A 180 -17.89 8.32 -13.39
CA PRO A 180 -18.04 6.98 -12.85
C PRO A 180 -18.98 6.92 -11.64
N TYR A 181 -19.12 8.01 -10.89
CA TYR A 181 -19.80 8.03 -9.60
C TYR A 181 -20.92 9.05 -9.52
N ASN A 182 -21.88 8.79 -8.62
CA ASN A 182 -22.95 9.72 -8.27
C ASN A 182 -22.61 10.43 -6.95
N PRO A 183 -22.30 11.75 -6.95
CA PRO A 183 -21.92 12.48 -5.73
C PRO A 183 -22.97 12.40 -4.61
N ALA A 184 -24.27 12.38 -4.97
CA ALA A 184 -25.36 12.33 -3.99
C ALA A 184 -25.39 11.02 -3.19
N LYS A 185 -24.80 9.94 -3.74
CA LYS A 185 -24.74 8.63 -3.08
C LYS A 185 -23.41 8.37 -2.34
N MET A 186 -22.45 9.27 -2.47
CA MET A 186 -21.08 9.05 -1.97
C MET A 186 -20.51 10.28 -1.26
N PRO A 187 -21.26 10.98 -0.37
CA PRO A 187 -20.86 12.25 0.20
C PRO A 187 -19.53 12.18 0.96
N TYR A 188 -19.23 11.09 1.65
CA TYR A 188 -17.97 10.97 2.40
C TYR A 188 -16.75 10.72 1.52
N TYR A 189 -16.92 10.15 0.32
CA TYR A 189 -15.84 10.11 -0.68
C TYR A 189 -15.51 11.50 -1.23
N TYR A 190 -16.53 12.34 -1.45
CA TYR A 190 -16.32 13.71 -1.95
C TYR A 190 -15.74 14.67 -0.91
N THR A 191 -15.89 14.36 0.36
CA THR A 191 -15.30 15.14 1.48
C THR A 191 -13.99 14.54 2.01
N GLY A 192 -13.62 13.34 1.57
CA GLY A 192 -12.45 12.61 2.06
C GLY A 192 -12.56 12.09 3.50
N ILE A 193 -13.76 12.13 4.13
CA ILE A 193 -13.97 11.67 5.50
C ILE A 193 -14.16 10.15 5.52
N VAL A 194 -13.13 9.43 5.09
CA VAL A 194 -13.18 7.98 4.82
C VAL A 194 -13.57 7.13 6.02
N GLN A 195 -13.31 7.58 7.23
CA GLN A 195 -13.70 6.82 8.45
C GLN A 195 -15.21 6.80 8.71
N LYS A 196 -16.00 7.56 7.94
CA LYS A 196 -17.48 7.60 8.01
C LYS A 196 -18.17 6.92 6.84
N ILE A 197 -17.43 6.33 5.90
CA ILE A 197 -18.00 5.65 4.74
C ILE A 197 -18.93 4.53 5.19
N SER A 198 -20.19 4.60 4.77
CA SER A 198 -21.20 3.58 5.04
C SER A 198 -21.06 2.38 4.11
N ASP A 199 -21.77 1.29 4.41
CA ASP A 199 -21.86 0.13 3.53
C ASP A 199 -22.50 0.47 2.20
N GLU A 200 -23.47 1.39 2.19
CA GLU A 200 -24.16 1.86 0.98
C GLU A 200 -23.21 2.61 0.05
N GLU A 201 -22.42 3.54 0.60
CA GLU A 201 -21.39 4.25 -0.17
C GLU A 201 -20.30 3.32 -0.70
N PHE A 202 -19.89 2.34 0.13
CA PHE A 202 -18.88 1.38 -0.30
C PHE A 202 -19.40 0.43 -1.39
N ARG A 203 -20.69 0.02 -1.36
CA ARG A 203 -21.32 -0.72 -2.47
C ARG A 203 -21.36 0.11 -3.76
N GLU A 204 -21.66 1.40 -3.65
CA GLU A 204 -21.65 2.29 -4.83
C GLU A 204 -20.22 2.39 -5.43
N LEU A 205 -19.18 2.46 -4.59
CA LEU A 205 -17.78 2.42 -5.04
C LEU A 205 -17.44 1.09 -5.74
N LEU A 206 -17.84 -0.04 -5.15
CA LEU A 206 -17.54 -1.38 -5.68
C LEU A 206 -18.33 -1.70 -6.96
N GLY A 207 -19.53 -1.11 -7.11
CA GLY A 207 -20.47 -1.48 -8.17
C GLY A 207 -21.14 -2.84 -7.98
N HIS A 208 -20.97 -3.47 -6.81
CA HIS A 208 -21.59 -4.74 -6.43
C HIS A 208 -21.72 -4.86 -4.90
N GLU A 209 -22.43 -5.90 -4.44
CA GLU A 209 -22.56 -6.16 -2.99
C GLU A 209 -21.22 -6.43 -2.34
N ILE A 210 -21.06 -5.98 -1.08
CA ILE A 210 -19.87 -6.25 -0.28
C ILE A 210 -19.77 -7.76 -0.06
N PRO A 211 -18.65 -8.41 -0.45
CA PRO A 211 -18.50 -9.85 -0.30
C PRO A 211 -18.64 -10.27 1.15
N ASN A 212 -19.32 -11.38 1.41
CA ASN A 212 -19.35 -11.96 2.74
C ASN A 212 -17.94 -12.39 3.16
N GLY A 213 -17.35 -11.64 4.07
CA GLY A 213 -15.99 -11.87 4.58
C GLY A 213 -15.84 -13.05 5.52
N ARG A 214 -16.93 -13.75 5.88
CA ARG A 214 -16.87 -14.93 6.72
C ARG A 214 -16.43 -16.14 5.93
N TRP A 215 -15.54 -16.91 6.53
CA TRP A 215 -15.09 -18.15 5.92
C TRP A 215 -16.21 -19.21 5.99
N SER A 216 -16.47 -19.85 4.87
CA SER A 216 -17.43 -20.97 4.76
C SER A 216 -16.93 -21.96 3.71
N GLY A 217 -16.88 -23.25 4.04
CA GLY A 217 -16.48 -24.30 3.10
C GLY A 217 -15.20 -25.05 3.50
N ASN A 218 -14.44 -25.51 2.51
CA ASN A 218 -13.18 -26.23 2.72
C ASN A 218 -11.99 -25.25 2.75
N LEU A 219 -11.02 -25.54 3.60
CA LEU A 219 -9.75 -24.81 3.62
C LEU A 219 -8.95 -25.10 2.34
N GLU A 220 -8.22 -24.08 1.88
CA GLU A 220 -7.37 -24.12 0.71
C GLU A 220 -5.90 -23.84 1.06
N ILE A 221 -4.99 -24.07 0.12
CA ILE A 221 -3.54 -23.88 0.35
C ILE A 221 -3.15 -22.44 0.68
N ASN A 222 -3.96 -21.47 0.30
CA ASN A 222 -3.74 -20.05 0.58
C ASN A 222 -4.38 -19.61 1.91
N ASP A 223 -5.21 -20.43 2.53
CA ASP A 223 -5.80 -20.13 3.83
C ASP A 223 -4.73 -20.23 4.92
N ALA A 224 -4.83 -19.35 5.93
CA ALA A 224 -3.89 -19.33 7.04
C ALA A 224 -4.12 -20.48 8.03
N ILE A 225 -3.05 -20.91 8.70
CA ILE A 225 -3.12 -21.99 9.72
C ILE A 225 -4.12 -21.64 10.83
N CYS A 226 -4.28 -20.38 11.18
CA CYS A 226 -5.29 -19.94 12.17
C CYS A 226 -6.73 -20.24 11.72
N GLN A 227 -6.99 -20.36 10.42
CA GLN A 227 -8.30 -20.73 9.89
C GLN A 227 -8.66 -22.22 10.12
N MET A 228 -7.73 -23.03 10.64
CA MET A 228 -8.06 -24.36 11.16
C MET A 228 -9.12 -24.35 12.29
N TYR A 229 -9.48 -23.18 12.79
CA TYR A 229 -10.70 -23.02 13.60
C TYR A 229 -11.93 -23.64 12.91
N TYR A 230 -12.04 -23.47 11.60
CA TYR A 230 -13.14 -23.98 10.78
C TYR A 230 -12.92 -25.40 10.23
N ALA A 231 -11.79 -26.01 10.54
CA ALA A 231 -11.45 -27.35 10.01
C ALA A 231 -12.51 -28.40 10.35
N LYS A 232 -12.82 -29.28 9.41
CA LYS A 232 -13.69 -30.45 9.64
C LYS A 232 -13.00 -31.48 10.53
N SER A 233 -11.68 -31.59 10.41
CA SER A 233 -10.85 -32.50 11.20
C SER A 233 -10.79 -32.08 12.69
N ARG A 234 -11.11 -33.02 13.59
CA ARG A 234 -10.97 -32.80 15.04
C ARG A 234 -9.52 -32.56 15.45
N LEU A 235 -8.57 -33.28 14.81
CA LEU A 235 -7.13 -33.12 15.05
C LEU A 235 -6.66 -31.74 14.66
N ALA A 236 -7.04 -31.23 13.50
CA ALA A 236 -6.69 -29.89 13.06
C ALA A 236 -7.20 -28.80 14.02
N ARG A 237 -8.45 -28.94 14.50
CA ARG A 237 -9.01 -28.05 15.53
C ARG A 237 -8.28 -28.14 16.89
N LEU A 238 -7.73 -29.30 17.23
CA LEU A 238 -6.89 -29.44 18.42
C LEU A 238 -5.57 -28.68 18.28
N ILE A 239 -4.90 -28.83 17.12
CA ILE A 239 -3.66 -28.09 16.78
C ILE A 239 -3.93 -26.59 16.82
N TYR A 240 -5.02 -26.14 16.21
CA TYR A 240 -5.43 -24.73 16.28
C TYR A 240 -5.56 -24.22 17.73
N ARG A 241 -6.28 -24.98 18.58
CA ARG A 241 -6.46 -24.60 20.00
C ARG A 241 -5.12 -24.51 20.75
N TYR A 242 -4.20 -25.43 20.47
CA TYR A 242 -2.87 -25.41 21.06
C TYR A 242 -2.08 -24.16 20.63
N LEU A 243 -2.02 -23.88 19.33
CA LEU A 243 -1.36 -22.67 18.79
C LEU A 243 -1.99 -21.38 19.33
N THR A 244 -3.32 -21.33 19.42
CA THR A 244 -4.03 -20.17 19.97
C THR A 244 -3.71 -19.98 21.46
N LYS A 245 -3.59 -21.05 22.24
CA LYS A 245 -3.18 -20.99 23.65
C LYS A 245 -1.76 -20.46 23.80
N MET A 246 -0.83 -20.91 22.98
CA MET A 246 0.56 -20.42 22.98
C MET A 246 0.61 -18.92 22.61
N LYS A 247 -0.09 -18.52 21.55
CA LYS A 247 -0.20 -17.12 21.12
C LYS A 247 -0.70 -16.24 22.27
N LYS A 248 -1.86 -16.57 22.87
CA LYS A 248 -2.44 -15.81 23.98
C LYS A 248 -1.53 -15.73 25.20
N LYS A 249 -0.78 -16.82 25.50
CA LYS A 249 0.18 -16.84 26.61
C LYS A 249 1.33 -15.85 26.37
N SER A 250 1.87 -15.80 25.16
CA SER A 250 2.96 -14.88 24.82
C SER A 250 2.50 -13.42 24.80
N GLU A 251 1.27 -13.16 24.31
CA GLU A 251 0.67 -11.83 24.32
C GLU A 251 0.43 -11.32 25.76
N ALA A 252 -0.09 -12.18 26.65
CA ALA A 252 -0.31 -11.85 28.06
C ALA A 252 0.99 -11.52 28.84
N GLN A 253 2.14 -11.95 28.35
CA GLN A 253 3.46 -11.61 28.91
C GLN A 253 4.00 -10.25 28.40
N GLY A 254 3.22 -9.52 27.58
CA GLY A 254 3.65 -8.26 26.97
C GLY A 254 4.78 -8.39 25.94
N LYS A 255 5.15 -9.61 25.57
CA LYS A 255 6.18 -9.92 24.56
C LYS A 255 5.64 -10.96 23.58
N PRO A 256 4.88 -10.56 22.57
CA PRO A 256 4.36 -11.49 21.56
C PRO A 256 5.49 -12.28 20.89
N ASP A 257 5.38 -13.60 20.86
CA ASP A 257 6.33 -14.46 20.17
C ASP A 257 6.10 -14.40 18.67
N LEU A 258 7.04 -13.76 17.96
CA LEU A 258 6.96 -13.56 16.52
C LEU A 258 6.94 -14.87 15.72
N ASN A 259 7.59 -15.93 16.20
CA ASN A 259 7.58 -17.21 15.52
C ASN A 259 6.19 -17.86 15.61
N ILE A 260 5.54 -17.77 16.78
CA ILE A 260 4.18 -18.27 16.95
C ILE A 260 3.20 -17.46 16.08
N LEU A 261 3.32 -16.13 16.08
CA LEU A 261 2.49 -15.26 15.24
C LEU A 261 2.71 -15.56 13.76
N PHE A 262 3.95 -15.77 13.36
CA PHE A 262 4.28 -16.13 11.98
C PHE A 262 3.63 -17.45 11.56
N ILE A 263 3.81 -18.53 12.34
CA ILE A 263 3.21 -19.84 12.07
C ILE A 263 1.67 -19.73 12.07
N TYR A 264 1.10 -19.01 13.03
CA TYR A 264 -0.35 -18.83 13.18
C TYR A 264 -1.00 -18.18 11.95
N ASN A 265 -0.34 -17.17 11.38
CA ASN A 265 -0.84 -16.40 10.24
C ASN A 265 -0.31 -16.90 8.88
N MET A 266 0.58 -17.87 8.87
CA MET A 266 1.18 -18.40 7.64
C MET A 266 0.13 -19.21 6.84
N PRO A 267 0.03 -19.02 5.50
CA PRO A 267 -0.80 -19.88 4.67
C PRO A 267 -0.24 -21.30 4.60
N PHE A 268 -1.10 -22.31 4.39
CA PHE A 268 -0.66 -23.71 4.31
C PHE A 268 0.48 -23.93 3.31
N ARG A 269 0.45 -23.25 2.15
CA ARG A 269 1.57 -23.32 1.18
C ARG A 269 2.92 -22.89 1.75
N GLY A 270 2.93 -22.06 2.77
CA GLY A 270 4.14 -21.60 3.45
C GLY A 270 4.90 -22.74 4.13
N ILE A 271 4.22 -23.82 4.53
CA ILE A 271 4.85 -25.00 5.16
C ILE A 271 5.93 -25.58 4.24
N ALA A 272 5.65 -25.70 2.93
CA ALA A 272 6.64 -26.21 1.97
C ALA A 272 7.89 -25.34 1.91
N LYS A 273 7.71 -24.03 1.90
CA LYS A 273 8.82 -23.06 1.83
C LYS A 273 9.65 -23.04 3.12
N MET A 274 8.99 -23.11 4.28
CA MET A 274 9.65 -22.94 5.59
C MET A 274 10.37 -24.20 6.08
N THR A 275 10.10 -25.36 5.50
CA THR A 275 10.72 -26.63 5.91
C THR A 275 12.00 -26.96 5.14
N GLY A 276 12.57 -25.99 4.40
CA GLY A 276 13.83 -26.20 3.67
C GLY A 276 13.81 -27.35 2.66
N GLY A 277 12.61 -27.64 2.08
CA GLY A 277 12.44 -28.73 1.13
C GLY A 277 12.09 -30.09 1.77
N ALA A 278 11.95 -30.16 3.10
CA ALA A 278 11.50 -31.41 3.77
C ALA A 278 10.04 -31.73 3.44
N VAL A 279 9.18 -30.73 3.32
CA VAL A 279 7.77 -30.85 2.94
C VAL A 279 7.58 -30.33 1.52
N SER A 280 7.11 -31.19 0.61
CA SER A 280 6.77 -30.78 -0.77
C SER A 280 5.36 -30.17 -0.83
N MET A 281 5.07 -29.41 -1.91
CA MET A 281 3.72 -28.89 -2.16
C MET A 281 2.65 -29.99 -2.21
N GLU A 282 2.98 -31.16 -2.74
CA GLU A 282 2.07 -32.31 -2.75
C GLU A 282 1.69 -32.76 -1.33
N MET A 283 2.68 -32.75 -0.42
CA MET A 283 2.41 -33.05 1.00
C MET A 283 1.52 -31.96 1.62
N VAL A 284 1.70 -30.69 1.24
CA VAL A 284 0.81 -29.61 1.71
C VAL A 284 -0.62 -29.82 1.24
N TYR A 285 -0.86 -30.21 -0.01
CA TYR A 285 -2.21 -30.59 -0.47
C TYR A 285 -2.78 -31.75 0.36
N GLY A 286 -1.94 -32.74 0.71
CA GLY A 286 -2.36 -33.83 1.59
C GLY A 286 -2.72 -33.34 3.00
N ILE A 287 -1.98 -32.37 3.56
CA ILE A 287 -2.31 -31.74 4.85
C ILE A 287 -3.67 -31.04 4.76
N VAL A 288 -3.91 -30.27 3.71
CA VAL A 288 -5.19 -29.58 3.49
C VAL A 288 -6.36 -30.56 3.35
N ASP A 289 -6.19 -31.67 2.62
CA ASP A 289 -7.21 -32.74 2.56
C ASP A 289 -7.52 -33.29 3.96
N ALA A 290 -6.49 -33.61 4.74
CA ALA A 290 -6.68 -34.13 6.10
C ALA A 290 -7.38 -33.10 7.02
N VAL A 291 -7.05 -31.81 6.90
CA VAL A 291 -7.69 -30.70 7.63
C VAL A 291 -9.16 -30.58 7.25
N ASN A 292 -9.52 -30.81 5.98
CA ASN A 292 -10.88 -30.81 5.47
C ASN A 292 -11.68 -32.09 5.79
N GLY A 293 -11.10 -33.03 6.54
CA GLY A 293 -11.76 -34.27 6.96
C GLY A 293 -11.51 -35.49 6.06
N HIS A 294 -10.75 -35.33 4.96
CA HIS A 294 -10.37 -36.43 4.08
C HIS A 294 -9.06 -37.09 4.55
N PHE A 295 -9.07 -37.62 5.78
CA PHE A 295 -7.86 -38.06 6.49
C PHE A 295 -7.05 -39.09 5.70
N MET A 296 -7.69 -40.16 5.23
CA MET A 296 -7.00 -41.26 4.49
C MET A 296 -6.36 -40.75 3.19
N LEU A 297 -7.06 -39.89 2.46
CA LEU A 297 -6.54 -39.27 1.23
C LEU A 297 -5.35 -38.36 1.56
N GLY A 298 -5.48 -37.56 2.61
CA GLY A 298 -4.42 -36.69 3.09
C GLY A 298 -3.16 -37.47 3.48
N VAL A 299 -3.29 -38.49 4.29
CA VAL A 299 -2.18 -39.36 4.69
C VAL A 299 -1.51 -40.01 3.48
N LYS A 300 -2.29 -40.57 2.53
CA LYS A 300 -1.75 -41.14 1.28
C LYS A 300 -0.91 -40.12 0.50
N LYS A 301 -1.39 -38.87 0.34
CA LYS A 301 -0.63 -37.80 -0.34
C LYS A 301 0.63 -37.40 0.44
N VAL A 302 0.55 -37.28 1.77
CA VAL A 302 1.71 -36.94 2.59
C VAL A 302 2.78 -38.02 2.52
N VAL A 303 2.42 -39.27 2.74
CA VAL A 303 3.38 -40.41 2.72
C VAL A 303 3.94 -40.59 1.31
N GLY A 304 3.10 -40.63 0.29
CA GLY A 304 3.56 -40.74 -1.11
C GLY A 304 4.46 -39.55 -1.53
N GLY A 305 4.08 -38.35 -1.13
CA GLY A 305 4.86 -37.13 -1.35
C GLY A 305 6.23 -37.17 -0.64
N TYR A 306 6.28 -37.69 0.58
CA TYR A 306 7.53 -37.85 1.32
C TYR A 306 8.52 -38.77 0.57
N PHE A 307 8.10 -39.92 0.11
CA PHE A 307 9.00 -40.84 -0.61
C PHE A 307 9.44 -40.29 -1.97
N ARG A 308 8.52 -39.60 -2.70
CA ARG A 308 8.88 -38.91 -3.95
C ARG A 308 9.87 -37.78 -3.71
N ASN A 309 9.63 -36.98 -2.70
CA ASN A 309 10.51 -35.83 -2.34
C ASN A 309 11.91 -36.33 -1.97
N ARG A 310 12.00 -37.37 -1.14
CA ARG A 310 13.29 -37.99 -0.77
C ARG A 310 14.05 -38.51 -1.97
N ARG A 311 13.35 -39.17 -2.94
CA ARG A 311 13.98 -39.65 -4.17
C ARG A 311 14.48 -38.51 -5.04
N ASN A 312 13.67 -37.44 -5.19
CA ASN A 312 14.05 -36.28 -5.95
C ASN A 312 15.24 -35.53 -5.33
N ASN A 313 15.26 -35.34 -4.04
CA ASN A 313 16.37 -34.70 -3.33
C ASN A 313 17.69 -35.45 -3.54
N LYS A 314 17.65 -36.80 -3.42
CA LYS A 314 18.82 -37.63 -3.72
C LYS A 314 19.29 -37.51 -5.19
N LYS A 315 18.37 -37.36 -6.13
CA LYS A 315 18.70 -37.12 -7.53
C LYS A 315 19.37 -35.77 -7.74
N TYR A 316 18.83 -34.69 -7.12
CA TYR A 316 19.43 -33.35 -7.18
C TYR A 316 20.81 -33.29 -6.50
N GLU A 317 20.98 -33.94 -5.34
CA GLU A 317 22.31 -34.03 -4.70
C GLU A 317 23.35 -34.68 -5.60
N LYS A 318 22.98 -35.75 -6.31
CA LYS A 318 23.88 -36.42 -7.27
C LYS A 318 24.22 -35.48 -8.45
N LEU A 319 23.24 -34.76 -8.99
CA LEU A 319 23.47 -33.83 -10.07
C LEU A 319 24.40 -32.67 -9.66
N LEU A 320 24.20 -32.11 -8.46
CA LEU A 320 25.05 -31.04 -7.92
C LEU A 320 26.48 -31.53 -7.68
N LYS A 321 26.68 -32.73 -7.14
CA LYS A 321 28.01 -33.34 -6.96
C LYS A 321 28.71 -33.63 -8.30
N GLY A 322 27.94 -34.04 -9.33
CA GLY A 322 28.48 -34.26 -10.68
C GLY A 322 28.81 -32.96 -11.44
N ALA A 323 28.09 -31.87 -11.17
CA ALA A 323 28.38 -30.56 -11.76
C ALA A 323 29.57 -29.84 -11.11
N GLY A 324 29.80 -30.03 -9.81
CA GLY A 324 30.95 -29.46 -9.07
C GLY A 324 32.30 -30.09 -9.46
N GLY A 325 32.33 -31.20 -10.20
CA GLY A 325 33.54 -31.82 -10.72
C GLY A 325 34.03 -31.28 -12.09
N LYS A 326 33.34 -30.36 -12.71
CA LYS A 326 33.68 -29.81 -14.04
C LYS A 326 34.15 -28.35 -14.03
N CYS A 327 34.28 -27.74 -12.85
CA CYS A 327 34.92 -26.44 -12.69
C CYS A 327 36.25 -26.64 -11.91
N ARG A 328 37.27 -27.10 -12.58
CA ARG A 328 38.68 -26.94 -12.22
C ARG A 328 39.44 -26.57 -13.48
#